data_118d0d1de1f69788985c377dc0e17059
#
_entry.id   118d0d1de1f69788985c377dc0e17059
#
_cell.length_a   1.000
_cell.length_b   1.000
_cell.length_c   1.000
_cell.angle_alpha   90.00
_cell.angle_beta   90.00
_cell.angle_gamma   90.00
#
_symmetry.space_group_name_H-M   'P 1'
#
loop_
_entity.id
_entity.type
_entity.pdbx_description
1 polymer ?
#
loop_
_entity_poly.entity_id
_entity_poly.type
_entity_poly.pdbx_seq_one_letter_code
_entity_poly.pdbx_strand_id
1 'polypeptide(L)'
;ATGAIIGMLSLIGILPSNDFTTYCFQVGVFLEAGLFSFALMEKSRGQLESEVEQATNDLRNNMELIEEQNARLDIARKDAIKASNVKSQFLANMSHEIRTPLNAILGFSKELNNASLPTDQQEQVRIVNTAADNLLTIVNDILDFSKIEAGKLQINNQPFSPNKLLEEMVTIMAKSSHSKRIEFVFDLHPLPEKLIGDVFRIKQVLNNLLSNALKFTSSGTITFSVSGRSLPHGIHEVNITVEDTGIGISRQDRKKLFNAFSQVDDALNRNYQGTGLGLVISRELVRLMNGDLTLKSVLGQGSTFNVSLRMNQLSQKYALTSSEDWKGKNVVIFDPVPATRRSSASMLSILGAQVTSVESLDYLMSLKGQYDFFMATVPVSKMGLRDTYLSRFVQFPAQKRILWYSGPEPFAQYPSLSQHFH
;
A
#
# COMPACT_ATOMS: atom_id res chain seq x y z
N ALA A 1 39.42 60.11 49.06
CA ALA A 1 39.39 61.54 48.67
C ALA A 1 40.53 62.34 49.28
N THR A 2 40.75 62.29 50.58
CA THR A 2 41.76 63.11 51.21
C THR A 2 43.20 62.81 50.77
N GLY A 3 43.61 61.56 50.63
CA GLY A 3 44.94 61.17 50.16
C GLY A 3 45.21 61.54 48.70
N ALA A 4 44.23 61.41 47.85
CA ALA A 4 44.31 61.82 46.45
C ALA A 4 44.37 63.34 46.28
N ILE A 5 43.63 64.07 47.11
CA ILE A 5 43.75 65.56 47.19
C ILE A 5 45.10 66.00 47.62
N ILE A 6 45.68 65.41 48.70
CA ILE A 6 47.03 65.67 49.15
C ILE A 6 48.07 65.41 48.06
N GLY A 7 47.97 64.31 47.37
CA GLY A 7 48.86 63.98 46.27
C GLY A 7 48.76 64.95 45.10
N MET A 8 47.52 65.33 44.74
CA MET A 8 47.22 66.28 43.66
C MET A 8 47.79 67.71 44.01
N LEU A 9 47.61 68.11 45.23
CA LEU A 9 48.19 69.40 45.74
C LEU A 9 49.75 69.38 45.78
N SER A 10 50.37 68.26 46.02
CA SER A 10 51.80 68.06 45.89
C SER A 10 52.27 68.09 44.43
N LEU A 11 51.49 67.47 43.47
CA LEU A 11 51.82 67.48 42.06
C LEU A 11 51.76 68.90 41.44
N ILE A 12 50.87 69.75 41.97
CA ILE A 12 50.67 71.13 41.48
C ILE A 12 51.65 72.12 42.23
N GLY A 13 52.53 71.62 43.07
CA GLY A 13 53.52 72.40 43.75
C GLY A 13 53.07 73.22 45.00
N ILE A 14 51.84 72.96 45.45
CA ILE A 14 51.26 73.64 46.63
C ILE A 14 51.73 73.01 47.91
N LEU A 15 52.03 71.68 47.91
CA LEU A 15 52.62 70.96 49.05
C LEU A 15 54.00 70.39 48.63
N PRO A 16 54.97 70.32 49.52
CA PRO A 16 56.32 69.78 49.22
C PRO A 16 56.17 68.26 48.82
N SER A 17 56.79 67.89 47.71
CA SER A 17 56.87 66.48 47.32
C SER A 17 57.93 65.78 48.19
N ASN A 18 57.49 64.98 49.13
CA ASN A 18 58.32 64.11 49.95
C ASN A 18 57.70 62.71 50.00
N ASP A 19 58.44 61.76 50.57
CA ASP A 19 57.99 60.37 50.67
C ASP A 19 56.64 60.23 51.35
N PHE A 20 56.31 61.07 52.29
CA PHE A 20 55.00 61.01 52.98
C PHE A 20 53.87 61.44 52.13
N THR A 21 53.98 62.53 51.34
CA THR A 21 52.90 62.99 50.43
C THR A 21 52.66 62.00 49.28
N THR A 22 53.76 61.39 48.77
CA THR A 22 53.68 60.32 47.78
C THR A 22 52.98 59.06 48.30
N TYR A 23 53.35 58.67 49.55
CA TYR A 23 52.68 57.52 50.16
C TYR A 23 51.20 57.77 50.47
N CYS A 24 50.84 58.95 50.98
CA CYS A 24 49.47 59.36 51.20
C CYS A 24 48.64 59.31 49.88
N PHE A 25 49.27 59.76 48.78
CA PHE A 25 48.63 59.70 47.47
C PHE A 25 48.34 58.24 46.98
N GLN A 26 49.37 57.38 47.06
CA GLN A 26 49.23 55.97 46.68
C GLN A 26 48.21 55.27 47.55
N VAL A 27 48.20 55.41 48.84
CA VAL A 27 47.20 54.82 49.75
C VAL A 27 45.79 55.38 49.45
N GLY A 28 45.65 56.68 49.14
CA GLY A 28 44.39 57.31 48.77
C GLY A 28 43.82 56.73 47.50
N VAL A 29 44.64 56.58 46.46
CA VAL A 29 44.21 55.97 45.16
C VAL A 29 43.80 54.52 45.33
N PHE A 30 44.59 53.75 46.14
CA PHE A 30 44.22 52.35 46.41
C PHE A 30 42.89 52.24 47.16
N LEU A 31 42.62 53.07 48.15
CA LEU A 31 41.39 53.09 48.91
C LEU A 31 40.20 53.51 48.03
N GLU A 32 40.39 54.54 47.20
CA GLU A 32 39.34 54.98 46.26
C GLU A 32 39.04 53.90 45.21
N ALA A 33 40.05 53.25 44.63
CA ALA A 33 39.87 52.14 43.67
C ALA A 33 39.17 50.94 44.34
N GLY A 34 39.55 50.64 45.62
CA GLY A 34 38.88 49.57 46.38
C GLY A 34 37.39 49.87 46.66
N LEU A 35 37.13 51.11 47.15
CA LEU A 35 35.74 51.52 47.38
C LEU A 35 34.90 51.56 46.11
N PHE A 36 35.45 52.02 44.98
CA PHE A 36 34.81 52.05 43.72
C PHE A 36 34.53 50.63 43.20
N SER A 37 35.53 49.74 43.31
CA SER A 37 35.38 48.32 42.96
C SER A 37 34.28 47.63 43.80
N PHE A 38 34.28 47.90 45.12
CA PHE A 38 33.24 47.37 46.01
C PHE A 38 31.85 47.87 45.64
N ALA A 39 31.67 49.19 45.35
CA ALA A 39 30.43 49.80 44.97
C ALA A 39 29.93 49.22 43.63
N LEU A 40 30.83 48.97 42.66
CA LEU A 40 30.49 48.31 41.42
C LEU A 40 30.03 46.87 41.63
N MET A 41 30.74 46.13 42.48
CA MET A 41 30.40 44.76 42.82
C MET A 41 29.04 44.65 43.51
N GLU A 42 28.75 45.54 44.47
CA GLU A 42 27.46 45.63 45.16
C GLU A 42 26.31 45.94 44.20
N LYS A 43 26.53 46.90 43.28
CA LYS A 43 25.55 47.25 42.25
C LYS A 43 25.31 46.09 41.28
N SER A 44 26.39 45.45 40.82
CA SER A 44 26.27 44.28 39.92
C SER A 44 25.57 43.12 40.62
N ARG A 45 25.86 42.87 41.89
CA ARG A 45 25.19 41.83 42.68
C ARG A 45 23.70 42.11 42.84
N GLY A 46 23.29 43.35 43.15
CA GLY A 46 21.88 43.68 43.25
C GLY A 46 21.12 43.58 41.95
N GLN A 47 21.77 43.89 40.81
CA GLN A 47 21.18 43.67 39.49
C GLN A 47 21.01 42.18 39.19
N LEU A 48 22.02 41.36 39.45
CA LEU A 48 21.97 39.92 39.23
C LEU A 48 20.91 39.25 40.13
N GLU A 49 20.82 39.65 41.42
CA GLU A 49 19.77 39.12 42.31
C GLU A 49 18.36 39.46 41.81
N SER A 50 18.14 40.70 41.29
CA SER A 50 16.86 41.10 40.69
C SER A 50 16.54 40.30 39.40
N GLU A 51 17.52 40.11 38.51
CA GLU A 51 17.34 39.31 37.28
C GLU A 51 17.04 37.84 37.59
N VAL A 52 17.72 37.24 38.57
CA VAL A 52 17.46 35.87 39.02
C VAL A 52 16.06 35.72 39.62
N GLU A 53 15.64 36.67 40.46
CA GLU A 53 14.30 36.68 41.04
C GLU A 53 13.21 36.80 39.96
N GLN A 54 13.39 37.68 38.98
CA GLN A 54 12.49 37.83 37.86
C GLN A 54 12.43 36.56 37.01
N ALA A 55 13.57 36.01 36.62
CA ALA A 55 13.64 34.76 35.87
C ALA A 55 13.00 33.57 36.61
N THR A 56 13.18 33.52 37.94
CA THR A 56 12.57 32.47 38.77
C THR A 56 11.05 32.60 38.81
N ASN A 57 10.54 33.82 38.93
CA ASN A 57 9.11 34.09 38.91
C ASN A 57 8.50 33.77 37.54
N ASP A 58 9.16 34.15 36.44
CA ASP A 58 8.71 33.82 35.06
C ASP A 58 8.71 32.31 34.84
N LEU A 59 9.76 31.60 35.32
CA LEU A 59 9.82 30.15 35.24
C LEU A 59 8.67 29.49 36.02
N ARG A 60 8.35 29.97 37.20
CA ARG A 60 7.26 29.47 38.03
C ARG A 60 5.90 29.66 37.34
N ASN A 61 5.66 30.85 36.82
CA ASN A 61 4.43 31.16 36.08
C ASN A 61 4.28 30.29 34.83
N ASN A 62 5.36 30.06 34.08
CA ASN A 62 5.37 29.17 32.92
C ASN A 62 5.11 27.70 33.32
N MET A 63 5.67 27.24 34.44
CA MET A 63 5.38 25.89 34.94
C MET A 63 3.90 25.73 35.31
N GLU A 64 3.30 26.67 36.03
CA GLU A 64 1.89 26.65 36.38
C GLU A 64 1.00 26.62 35.10
N LEU A 65 1.32 27.42 34.08
CA LEU A 65 0.63 27.42 32.80
C LEU A 65 0.73 26.09 32.06
N ILE A 66 1.94 25.48 32.05
CA ILE A 66 2.17 24.16 31.43
C ILE A 66 1.39 23.07 32.17
N GLU A 67 1.35 23.10 33.50
CA GLU A 67 0.57 22.15 34.30
C GLU A 67 -0.93 22.27 33.99
N GLU A 68 -1.45 23.51 33.90
CA GLU A 68 -2.86 23.74 33.53
C GLU A 68 -3.16 23.23 32.12
N GLN A 69 -2.28 23.52 31.15
CA GLN A 69 -2.44 23.04 29.77
C GLN A 69 -2.40 21.51 29.68
N ASN A 70 -1.49 20.89 30.42
CA ASN A 70 -1.41 19.42 30.49
C ASN A 70 -2.68 18.80 31.09
N ALA A 71 -3.22 19.39 32.17
CA ALA A 71 -4.46 18.92 32.77
C ALA A 71 -5.67 19.04 31.78
N ARG A 72 -5.76 20.15 31.06
CA ARG A 72 -6.79 20.35 30.00
C ARG A 72 -6.63 19.35 28.86
N LEU A 73 -5.40 19.11 28.40
CA LEU A 73 -5.09 18.13 27.35
C LEU A 73 -5.46 16.71 27.78
N ASP A 74 -5.19 16.34 29.03
CA ASP A 74 -5.55 15.02 29.56
C ASP A 74 -7.06 14.80 29.64
N ILE A 75 -7.81 15.81 30.02
CA ILE A 75 -9.30 15.75 30.02
C ILE A 75 -9.81 15.61 28.59
N ALA A 76 -9.39 16.47 27.67
CA ALA A 76 -9.80 16.43 26.28
C ALA A 76 -9.44 15.08 25.61
N ARG A 77 -8.25 14.53 25.92
CA ARG A 77 -7.80 13.23 25.44
C ARG A 77 -8.70 12.10 25.96
N LYS A 78 -9.04 12.12 27.25
CA LYS A 78 -9.95 11.11 27.84
C LYS A 78 -11.35 11.16 27.22
N ASP A 79 -11.87 12.34 26.99
CA ASP A 79 -13.17 12.52 26.37
C ASP A 79 -13.18 12.06 24.90
N ALA A 80 -12.13 12.38 24.14
CA ALA A 80 -11.96 11.91 22.77
C ALA A 80 -11.87 10.39 22.69
N ILE A 81 -11.09 9.75 23.59
CA ILE A 81 -10.99 8.28 23.66
C ILE A 81 -12.34 7.67 24.02
N LYS A 82 -13.08 8.25 24.99
CA LYS A 82 -14.40 7.76 25.38
C LYS A 82 -15.41 7.87 24.22
N ALA A 83 -15.44 8.99 23.54
CA ALA A 83 -16.29 9.17 22.35
C ALA A 83 -15.95 8.17 21.23
N SER A 84 -14.67 7.96 20.96
CA SER A 84 -14.20 6.97 19.97
C SER A 84 -14.60 5.53 20.35
N ASN A 85 -14.51 5.18 21.64
CA ASN A 85 -14.93 3.87 22.14
C ASN A 85 -16.44 3.66 21.99
N VAL A 86 -17.27 4.66 22.34
CA VAL A 86 -18.72 4.60 22.18
C VAL A 86 -19.09 4.46 20.69
N LYS A 87 -18.46 5.23 19.80
CA LYS A 87 -18.64 5.13 18.35
C LYS A 87 -18.31 3.73 17.84
N SER A 88 -17.16 3.17 18.27
CA SER A 88 -16.73 1.83 17.86
C SER A 88 -17.67 0.74 18.36
N GLN A 89 -18.14 0.83 19.61
CA GLN A 89 -19.08 -0.14 20.19
C GLN A 89 -20.44 -0.08 19.49
N PHE A 90 -20.94 1.13 19.20
CA PHE A 90 -22.18 1.32 18.45
C PHE A 90 -22.09 0.67 17.06
N LEU A 91 -21.02 0.94 16.31
CA LEU A 91 -20.81 0.36 14.98
C LEU A 91 -20.67 -1.17 15.04
N ALA A 92 -19.99 -1.72 16.05
CA ALA A 92 -19.88 -3.15 16.25
C ALA A 92 -21.24 -3.80 16.47
N ASN A 93 -22.07 -3.22 17.34
CA ASN A 93 -23.41 -3.72 17.61
C ASN A 93 -24.31 -3.63 16.36
N MET A 94 -24.31 -2.48 15.68
CA MET A 94 -25.07 -2.28 14.43
C MET A 94 -24.68 -3.27 13.34
N SER A 95 -23.39 -3.61 13.23
CA SER A 95 -22.96 -4.62 12.26
C SER A 95 -23.52 -5.99 12.55
N HIS A 96 -23.57 -6.39 13.82
CA HIS A 96 -24.20 -7.66 14.20
C HIS A 96 -25.70 -7.67 13.86
N GLU A 97 -26.39 -6.58 14.17
CA GLU A 97 -27.82 -6.42 13.89
C GLU A 97 -28.14 -6.39 12.38
N ILE A 98 -27.22 -5.86 11.54
CA ILE A 98 -27.35 -5.86 10.08
C ILE A 98 -26.94 -7.22 9.48
N ARG A 99 -25.89 -7.85 9.99
CA ARG A 99 -25.36 -9.10 9.46
C ARG A 99 -26.36 -10.26 9.57
N THR A 100 -27.10 -10.34 10.68
CA THR A 100 -28.04 -11.44 10.92
C THR A 100 -29.14 -11.53 9.87
N PRO A 101 -29.97 -10.48 9.61
CA PRO A 101 -30.96 -10.52 8.55
C PRO A 101 -30.34 -10.64 7.16
N LEU A 102 -29.18 -10.06 6.93
CA LEU A 102 -28.51 -10.13 5.64
C LEU A 102 -28.02 -11.54 5.30
N ASN A 103 -27.48 -12.26 6.29
CA ASN A 103 -27.10 -13.67 6.12
C ASN A 103 -28.32 -14.56 5.86
N ALA A 104 -29.48 -14.26 6.45
CA ALA A 104 -30.73 -14.96 6.15
C ALA A 104 -31.16 -14.70 4.69
N ILE A 105 -31.13 -13.44 4.21
CA ILE A 105 -31.41 -13.10 2.82
C ILE A 105 -30.49 -13.86 1.87
N LEU A 106 -29.16 -13.84 2.13
CA LEU A 106 -28.17 -14.57 1.32
C LEU A 106 -28.40 -16.09 1.33
N GLY A 107 -28.76 -16.65 2.50
CA GLY A 107 -29.07 -18.08 2.63
C GLY A 107 -30.24 -18.49 1.74
N PHE A 108 -31.38 -17.84 1.90
CA PHE A 108 -32.58 -18.15 1.10
C PHE A 108 -32.39 -17.84 -0.40
N SER A 109 -31.70 -16.75 -0.74
CA SER A 109 -31.42 -16.44 -2.14
C SER A 109 -30.48 -17.46 -2.78
N LYS A 110 -29.51 -18.03 -2.05
CA LYS A 110 -28.66 -19.12 -2.57
C LYS A 110 -29.44 -20.42 -2.77
N GLU A 111 -30.36 -20.74 -1.86
CA GLU A 111 -31.27 -21.89 -2.05
C GLU A 111 -32.16 -21.72 -3.27
N LEU A 112 -32.72 -20.52 -3.47
CA LEU A 112 -33.49 -20.19 -4.67
C LEU A 112 -32.66 -20.28 -5.96
N ASN A 113 -31.38 -19.86 -5.93
CA ASN A 113 -30.51 -19.95 -7.08
C ASN A 113 -30.18 -21.41 -7.48
N ASN A 114 -30.27 -22.34 -6.56
CA ASN A 114 -30.09 -23.78 -6.79
C ASN A 114 -31.40 -24.47 -7.22
N ALA A 115 -32.53 -23.79 -7.15
CA ALA A 115 -33.81 -24.29 -7.62
C ALA A 115 -33.95 -24.08 -9.13
N SER A 116 -34.78 -24.93 -9.78
CA SER A 116 -35.09 -24.80 -11.21
C SER A 116 -36.04 -23.63 -11.43
N LEU A 117 -35.54 -22.42 -11.41
CA LEU A 117 -36.30 -21.18 -11.63
C LEU A 117 -36.34 -20.81 -13.14
N PRO A 118 -37.37 -20.12 -13.60
CA PRO A 118 -37.39 -19.44 -14.89
C PRO A 118 -36.24 -18.43 -14.99
N THR A 119 -35.73 -18.18 -16.20
CA THR A 119 -34.52 -17.37 -16.44
C THR A 119 -34.62 -15.94 -15.89
N ASP A 120 -35.80 -15.33 -15.97
CA ASP A 120 -36.08 -14.00 -15.43
C ASP A 120 -36.01 -13.97 -13.89
N GLN A 121 -36.52 -15.02 -13.23
CA GLN A 121 -36.45 -15.15 -11.79
C GLN A 121 -35.03 -15.48 -11.31
N GLN A 122 -34.27 -16.30 -12.07
CA GLN A 122 -32.84 -16.50 -11.76
C GLN A 122 -32.06 -15.20 -11.79
N GLU A 123 -32.31 -14.33 -12.77
CA GLU A 123 -31.65 -13.03 -12.85
C GLU A 123 -32.03 -12.12 -11.67
N GLN A 124 -33.30 -12.11 -11.24
CA GLN A 124 -33.74 -11.37 -10.04
C GLN A 124 -33.04 -11.85 -8.79
N VAL A 125 -32.95 -13.18 -8.57
CA VAL A 125 -32.24 -13.78 -7.44
C VAL A 125 -30.77 -13.42 -7.48
N ARG A 126 -30.14 -13.41 -8.66
CA ARG A 126 -28.75 -13.00 -8.84
C ARG A 126 -28.54 -11.54 -8.45
N ILE A 127 -29.45 -10.65 -8.80
CA ILE A 127 -29.42 -9.23 -8.42
C ILE A 127 -29.52 -9.07 -6.90
N VAL A 128 -30.45 -9.81 -6.26
CA VAL A 128 -30.60 -9.78 -4.79
C VAL A 128 -29.33 -10.26 -4.10
N ASN A 129 -28.75 -11.38 -4.54
CA ASN A 129 -27.48 -11.88 -3.99
C ASN A 129 -26.37 -10.85 -4.11
N THR A 130 -26.22 -10.23 -5.29
CA THR A 130 -25.19 -9.22 -5.53
C THR A 130 -25.39 -8.00 -4.63
N ALA A 131 -26.63 -7.53 -4.46
CA ALA A 131 -26.94 -6.40 -3.59
C ALA A 131 -26.64 -6.71 -2.11
N ALA A 132 -27.00 -7.93 -1.67
CA ALA A 132 -26.74 -8.38 -0.30
C ALA A 132 -25.23 -8.55 -0.01
N ASP A 133 -24.47 -9.15 -0.92
CA ASP A 133 -23.01 -9.27 -0.78
C ASP A 133 -22.32 -7.89 -0.75
N ASN A 134 -22.78 -6.94 -1.59
CA ASN A 134 -22.29 -5.57 -1.57
C ASN A 134 -22.56 -4.87 -0.24
N LEU A 135 -23.76 -5.03 0.32
CA LEU A 135 -24.13 -4.44 1.60
C LEU A 135 -23.27 -5.03 2.74
N LEU A 136 -23.04 -6.34 2.73
CA LEU A 136 -22.16 -6.99 3.70
C LEU A 136 -20.73 -6.46 3.62
N THR A 137 -20.22 -6.23 2.42
CA THR A 137 -18.91 -5.62 2.18
C THR A 137 -18.85 -4.21 2.75
N ILE A 138 -19.86 -3.37 2.49
CA ILE A 138 -19.96 -2.01 3.02
C ILE A 138 -19.93 -2.00 4.57
N VAL A 139 -20.74 -2.85 5.19
CA VAL A 139 -20.82 -2.97 6.65
C VAL A 139 -19.46 -3.38 7.24
N ASN A 140 -18.80 -4.36 6.62
CA ASN A 140 -17.49 -4.82 7.06
C ASN A 140 -16.40 -3.73 6.87
N ASP A 141 -16.46 -2.97 5.78
CA ASP A 141 -15.55 -1.83 5.53
C ASP A 141 -15.69 -0.75 6.61
N ILE A 142 -16.94 -0.39 6.97
CA ILE A 142 -17.20 0.59 8.04
C ILE A 142 -16.66 0.10 9.38
N LEU A 143 -16.82 -1.18 9.69
CA LEU A 143 -16.28 -1.78 10.91
C LEU A 143 -14.76 -1.80 10.94
N ASP A 144 -14.13 -2.24 9.84
CA ASP A 144 -12.68 -2.29 9.74
C ASP A 144 -12.11 -0.87 9.86
N PHE A 145 -12.70 0.11 9.17
CA PHE A 145 -12.32 1.51 9.30
C PHE A 145 -12.43 2.02 10.75
N SER A 146 -13.55 1.72 11.44
CA SER A 146 -13.74 2.11 12.84
C SER A 146 -12.72 1.48 13.79
N LYS A 147 -12.38 0.19 13.56
CA LYS A 147 -11.34 -0.51 14.36
C LYS A 147 -9.95 0.06 14.10
N ILE A 148 -9.65 0.44 12.86
CA ILE A 148 -8.40 1.08 12.48
C ILE A 148 -8.28 2.45 13.14
N GLU A 149 -9.33 3.29 13.03
CA GLU A 149 -9.37 4.63 13.64
C GLU A 149 -9.19 4.59 15.17
N ALA A 150 -9.75 3.56 15.81
CA ALA A 150 -9.60 3.34 17.25
C ALA A 150 -8.28 2.65 17.66
N GLY A 151 -7.41 2.27 16.71
CA GLY A 151 -6.17 1.51 16.98
C GLY A 151 -6.40 0.10 17.52
N LYS A 152 -7.59 -0.47 17.30
CA LYS A 152 -8.01 -1.78 17.85
C LYS A 152 -7.89 -2.93 16.86
N LEU A 153 -7.53 -2.65 15.60
CA LEU A 153 -7.36 -3.70 14.61
C LEU A 153 -6.03 -4.44 14.86
N GLN A 154 -6.13 -5.75 15.05
CA GLN A 154 -4.96 -6.61 15.26
C GLN A 154 -4.65 -7.39 13.98
N ILE A 155 -3.38 -7.50 13.66
CA ILE A 155 -2.86 -8.31 12.54
C ILE A 155 -2.57 -9.72 13.08
N ASN A 156 -3.16 -10.72 12.42
CA ASN A 156 -3.00 -12.11 12.78
C ASN A 156 -1.93 -12.78 11.89
N ASN A 157 -0.69 -12.71 12.33
CA ASN A 157 0.43 -13.27 11.59
C ASN A 157 0.48 -14.79 11.74
N GLN A 158 0.22 -15.52 10.66
CA GLN A 158 0.26 -16.97 10.59
C GLN A 158 1.08 -17.45 9.39
N PRO A 159 1.66 -18.67 9.46
CA PRO A 159 2.28 -19.28 8.31
C PRO A 159 1.27 -19.52 7.19
N PHE A 160 1.59 -19.07 5.98
CA PHE A 160 0.75 -19.28 4.80
C PHE A 160 1.60 -19.56 3.55
N SER A 161 0.99 -20.14 2.52
CA SER A 161 1.59 -20.34 1.21
C SER A 161 1.22 -19.16 0.29
N PRO A 162 2.18 -18.31 -0.13
CA PRO A 162 1.91 -17.23 -1.07
C PRO A 162 1.33 -17.74 -2.40
N ASN A 163 1.81 -18.86 -2.90
CA ASN A 163 1.36 -19.41 -4.17
C ASN A 163 -0.12 -19.80 -4.14
N LYS A 164 -0.60 -20.43 -3.05
CA LYS A 164 -2.03 -20.72 -2.90
C LYS A 164 -2.87 -19.45 -2.90
N LEU A 165 -2.39 -18.40 -2.25
CA LEU A 165 -3.05 -17.10 -2.28
C LEU A 165 -3.11 -16.53 -3.70
N LEU A 166 -2.00 -16.59 -4.45
CA LEU A 166 -1.94 -16.09 -5.82
C LEU A 166 -2.83 -16.90 -6.76
N GLU A 167 -2.84 -18.24 -6.66
CA GLU A 167 -3.72 -19.12 -7.42
C GLU A 167 -5.20 -18.77 -7.20
N GLU A 168 -5.61 -18.51 -5.96
CA GLU A 168 -6.97 -18.06 -5.65
C GLU A 168 -7.28 -16.71 -6.30
N MET A 169 -6.35 -15.74 -6.25
CA MET A 169 -6.54 -14.43 -6.88
C MET A 169 -6.66 -14.54 -8.39
N VAL A 170 -5.79 -15.32 -9.04
CA VAL A 170 -5.85 -15.60 -10.47
C VAL A 170 -7.20 -16.24 -10.86
N THR A 171 -7.66 -17.22 -10.09
CA THR A 171 -8.93 -17.92 -10.34
C THR A 171 -10.13 -16.96 -10.25
N ILE A 172 -10.15 -16.08 -9.25
CA ILE A 172 -11.22 -15.08 -9.09
C ILE A 172 -11.24 -14.11 -10.28
N MET A 173 -10.05 -13.64 -10.69
CA MET A 173 -9.93 -12.69 -11.81
C MET A 173 -10.30 -13.33 -13.14
N ALA A 174 -9.87 -14.55 -13.41
CA ALA A 174 -10.22 -15.29 -14.62
C ALA A 174 -11.74 -15.42 -14.79
N LYS A 175 -12.49 -15.72 -13.73
CA LYS A 175 -13.95 -15.78 -13.77
C LYS A 175 -14.61 -14.43 -14.04
N SER A 176 -14.03 -13.35 -13.57
CA SER A 176 -14.58 -11.99 -13.69
C SER A 176 -14.35 -11.36 -15.07
N SER A 177 -13.40 -11.86 -15.86
CA SER A 177 -13.03 -11.31 -17.17
C SER A 177 -13.99 -11.68 -18.32
N HIS A 178 -14.77 -12.75 -18.17
CA HIS A 178 -15.57 -13.33 -19.26
C HIS A 178 -16.62 -12.38 -19.88
N SER A 179 -17.06 -11.35 -19.14
CA SER A 179 -18.07 -10.40 -19.61
C SER A 179 -17.50 -9.09 -20.17
N LYS A 180 -16.20 -8.84 -20.02
CA LYS A 180 -15.53 -7.59 -20.43
C LYS A 180 -14.42 -7.86 -21.45
N ARG A 181 -14.15 -6.89 -22.33
CA ARG A 181 -13.03 -6.94 -23.29
C ARG A 181 -11.70 -6.54 -22.59
N ILE A 182 -11.39 -7.24 -21.50
CA ILE A 182 -10.21 -6.99 -20.68
C ILE A 182 -9.29 -8.19 -20.77
N GLU A 183 -8.03 -7.93 -21.02
CA GLU A 183 -6.98 -8.93 -21.01
C GLU A 183 -6.24 -8.90 -19.67
N PHE A 184 -6.14 -10.07 -19.01
CA PHE A 184 -5.38 -10.22 -17.78
C PHE A 184 -3.97 -10.72 -18.07
N VAL A 185 -3.00 -10.02 -17.52
CA VAL A 185 -1.58 -10.41 -17.54
C VAL A 185 -1.15 -10.76 -16.12
N PHE A 186 -0.65 -11.97 -15.93
CA PHE A 186 -0.11 -12.43 -14.65
C PHE A 186 1.40 -12.58 -14.77
N ASP A 187 2.15 -11.73 -14.07
CA ASP A 187 3.62 -11.74 -14.02
C ASP A 187 4.07 -12.14 -12.61
N LEU A 188 4.10 -13.45 -12.39
CA LEU A 188 4.28 -14.05 -11.08
C LEU A 188 5.70 -14.64 -10.97
N HIS A 189 6.55 -13.99 -10.19
CA HIS A 189 7.87 -14.49 -9.87
C HIS A 189 7.84 -15.46 -8.68
N PRO A 190 8.80 -16.41 -8.60
CA PRO A 190 8.86 -17.37 -7.51
C PRO A 190 8.96 -16.70 -6.15
N LEU A 191 8.15 -17.18 -5.21
CA LEU A 191 8.15 -16.77 -3.81
C LEU A 191 8.52 -17.94 -2.91
N PRO A 192 8.98 -17.71 -1.66
CA PRO A 192 9.18 -18.75 -0.68
C PRO A 192 7.94 -19.60 -0.47
N GLU A 193 8.12 -20.91 -0.21
CA GLU A 193 7.01 -21.84 0.00
C GLU A 193 6.08 -21.41 1.14
N LYS A 194 6.67 -20.84 2.21
CA LYS A 194 5.93 -20.36 3.38
C LYS A 194 6.46 -19.02 3.87
N LEU A 195 5.55 -18.07 4.04
CA LEU A 195 5.76 -16.78 4.69
C LEU A 195 4.89 -16.68 5.93
N ILE A 196 5.24 -15.77 6.85
CA ILE A 196 4.44 -15.45 8.03
C ILE A 196 3.77 -14.08 7.81
N GLY A 197 2.45 -14.05 7.82
CA GLY A 197 1.67 -12.82 7.62
C GLY A 197 0.18 -13.06 7.81
N ASP A 198 -0.61 -12.00 7.67
CA ASP A 198 -2.07 -12.07 7.74
C ASP A 198 -2.64 -12.25 6.32
N VAL A 199 -2.83 -13.51 5.93
CA VAL A 199 -3.35 -13.87 4.59
C VAL A 199 -4.73 -13.29 4.33
N PHE A 200 -5.57 -13.16 5.36
CA PHE A 200 -6.92 -12.60 5.21
C PHE A 200 -6.85 -11.10 4.85
N ARG A 201 -6.00 -10.35 5.53
CA ARG A 201 -5.81 -8.91 5.26
C ARG A 201 -5.09 -8.66 3.94
N ILE A 202 -4.11 -9.48 3.60
CA ILE A 202 -3.47 -9.42 2.26
C ILE A 202 -4.52 -9.65 1.17
N LYS A 203 -5.36 -10.68 1.31
CA LYS A 203 -6.46 -10.98 0.39
C LYS A 203 -7.43 -9.81 0.25
N GLN A 204 -7.80 -9.18 1.36
CA GLN A 204 -8.70 -8.01 1.40
C GLN A 204 -8.11 -6.85 0.58
N VAL A 205 -6.82 -6.54 0.78
CA VAL A 205 -6.12 -5.50 0.01
C VAL A 205 -6.11 -5.84 -1.48
N LEU A 206 -5.70 -7.06 -1.84
CA LEU A 206 -5.60 -7.48 -3.24
C LEU A 206 -6.97 -7.47 -3.94
N ASN A 207 -8.01 -8.00 -3.30
CA ASN A 207 -9.37 -7.97 -3.84
C ASN A 207 -9.85 -6.54 -4.10
N ASN A 208 -9.57 -5.60 -3.18
CA ASN A 208 -9.94 -4.20 -3.37
C ASN A 208 -9.21 -3.58 -4.58
N LEU A 209 -7.89 -3.80 -4.70
CA LEU A 209 -7.12 -3.23 -5.82
C LEU A 209 -7.53 -3.84 -7.16
N LEU A 210 -7.68 -5.15 -7.23
CA LEU A 210 -8.07 -5.88 -8.45
C LEU A 210 -9.52 -5.56 -8.87
N SER A 211 -10.45 -5.48 -7.92
CA SER A 211 -11.84 -5.08 -8.21
C SER A 211 -11.93 -3.63 -8.70
N ASN A 212 -11.10 -2.72 -8.17
CA ASN A 212 -11.00 -1.36 -8.67
C ASN A 212 -10.44 -1.33 -10.10
N ALA A 213 -9.37 -2.07 -10.41
CA ALA A 213 -8.83 -2.18 -11.75
C ALA A 213 -9.92 -2.67 -12.74
N LEU A 214 -10.66 -3.74 -12.39
CA LEU A 214 -11.79 -4.25 -13.17
C LEU A 214 -12.92 -3.24 -13.35
N LYS A 215 -13.22 -2.49 -12.31
CA LYS A 215 -14.30 -1.50 -12.31
C LYS A 215 -13.99 -0.33 -13.25
N PHE A 216 -12.76 0.15 -13.25
CA PHE A 216 -12.36 1.36 -13.97
C PHE A 216 -11.69 1.11 -15.31
N THR A 217 -11.56 -0.15 -15.71
CA THR A 217 -11.13 -0.56 -17.06
C THR A 217 -12.33 -1.11 -17.82
N SER A 218 -12.71 -0.46 -18.92
CA SER A 218 -13.80 -0.92 -19.79
C SER A 218 -13.28 -1.84 -20.89
N SER A 219 -12.05 -1.59 -21.37
CA SER A 219 -11.34 -2.40 -22.35
C SER A 219 -9.83 -2.14 -22.21
N GLY A 220 -9.01 -3.11 -22.57
CA GLY A 220 -7.56 -3.03 -22.47
C GLY A 220 -6.98 -4.11 -21.56
N THR A 221 -5.96 -3.77 -20.77
CA THR A 221 -5.17 -4.76 -20.02
C THR A 221 -5.18 -4.44 -18.54
N ILE A 222 -5.25 -5.49 -17.71
CA ILE A 222 -4.94 -5.43 -16.27
C ILE A 222 -3.77 -6.37 -16.02
N THR A 223 -2.67 -5.81 -15.50
CA THR A 223 -1.47 -6.58 -15.16
C THR A 223 -1.39 -6.77 -13.64
N PHE A 224 -1.27 -8.01 -13.21
CA PHE A 224 -1.04 -8.39 -11.83
C PHE A 224 0.35 -9.00 -11.70
N SER A 225 1.29 -8.23 -11.16
CA SER A 225 2.68 -8.66 -11.02
C SER A 225 3.02 -8.89 -9.56
N VAL A 226 3.74 -9.97 -9.29
CA VAL A 226 4.25 -10.28 -7.95
C VAL A 226 5.72 -10.68 -8.06
N SER A 227 6.55 -10.00 -7.31
CA SER A 227 7.98 -10.29 -7.21
C SER A 227 8.44 -10.22 -5.76
N GLY A 228 9.56 -10.82 -5.45
CA GLY A 228 10.11 -10.78 -4.11
C GLY A 228 11.63 -10.89 -4.09
N ARG A 229 12.20 -10.43 -2.99
CA ARG A 229 13.63 -10.58 -2.72
C ARG A 229 13.88 -10.92 -1.26
N SER A 230 14.83 -11.81 -1.01
CA SER A 230 15.28 -12.10 0.34
C SER A 230 16.12 -10.94 0.88
N LEU A 231 15.83 -10.56 2.10
CA LEU A 231 16.57 -9.58 2.89
C LEU A 231 17.32 -10.30 4.03
N PRO A 232 18.29 -9.63 4.68
CA PRO A 232 18.95 -10.19 5.87
C PRO A 232 17.94 -10.58 6.96
N HIS A 233 18.37 -11.43 7.89
CA HIS A 233 17.60 -11.89 9.06
C HIS A 233 16.32 -12.70 8.75
N GLY A 234 16.28 -13.40 7.59
CA GLY A 234 15.13 -14.24 7.25
C GLY A 234 13.87 -13.47 6.87
N ILE A 235 14.01 -12.20 6.50
CA ILE A 235 12.93 -11.36 6.00
C ILE A 235 12.84 -11.52 4.47
N HIS A 236 11.62 -11.59 3.95
CA HIS A 236 11.34 -11.55 2.52
C HIS A 236 10.49 -10.33 2.20
N GLU A 237 10.95 -9.49 1.28
CA GLU A 237 10.19 -8.35 0.77
C GLU A 237 9.41 -8.81 -0.47
N VAL A 238 8.10 -8.72 -0.41
CA VAL A 238 7.18 -9.05 -1.50
C VAL A 238 6.61 -7.76 -2.05
N ASN A 239 6.77 -7.55 -3.37
CA ASN A 239 6.20 -6.44 -4.10
C ASN A 239 5.09 -6.95 -5.00
N ILE A 240 3.90 -6.38 -4.83
CA ILE A 240 2.70 -6.74 -5.58
C ILE A 240 2.24 -5.49 -6.32
N THR A 241 2.13 -5.58 -7.64
CA THR A 241 1.71 -4.49 -8.49
C THR A 241 0.43 -4.84 -9.21
N VAL A 242 -0.56 -3.95 -9.14
CA VAL A 242 -1.78 -3.99 -9.94
C VAL A 242 -1.75 -2.78 -10.86
N GLU A 243 -1.62 -3.02 -12.15
CA GLU A 243 -1.61 -1.99 -13.18
C GLU A 243 -2.83 -2.17 -14.10
N ASP A 244 -3.53 -1.09 -14.38
CA ASP A 244 -4.67 -1.04 -15.29
C ASP A 244 -4.45 0.00 -16.39
N THR A 245 -5.04 -0.23 -17.57
CA THR A 245 -5.08 0.72 -18.68
C THR A 245 -6.43 1.45 -18.75
N GLY A 246 -7.06 1.65 -17.61
CA GLY A 246 -8.38 2.28 -17.50
C GLY A 246 -8.34 3.80 -17.59
N ILE A 247 -9.36 4.44 -17.06
CA ILE A 247 -9.56 5.89 -17.14
C ILE A 247 -8.45 6.72 -16.48
N GLY A 248 -7.67 6.11 -15.57
CA GLY A 248 -6.66 6.80 -14.78
C GLY A 248 -7.25 7.81 -13.79
N ILE A 249 -6.39 8.54 -13.07
CA ILE A 249 -6.77 9.44 -11.97
C ILE A 249 -6.07 10.77 -12.12
N SER A 250 -6.80 11.88 -12.04
CA SER A 250 -6.26 13.23 -12.12
C SER A 250 -5.29 13.55 -10.96
N ARG A 251 -4.40 14.52 -11.15
CA ARG A 251 -3.47 14.94 -10.09
C ARG A 251 -4.20 15.52 -8.86
N GLN A 252 -5.38 16.13 -9.05
CA GLN A 252 -6.18 16.69 -7.95
C GLN A 252 -6.83 15.56 -7.15
N ASP A 253 -7.42 14.57 -7.84
CA ASP A 253 -8.13 13.45 -7.21
C ASP A 253 -7.20 12.49 -6.50
N ARG A 254 -5.97 12.29 -7.01
CA ARG A 254 -4.95 11.47 -6.31
C ARG A 254 -4.67 11.94 -4.89
N LYS A 255 -4.75 13.26 -4.62
CA LYS A 255 -4.56 13.80 -3.27
C LYS A 255 -5.72 13.47 -2.32
N LYS A 256 -6.93 13.27 -2.87
CA LYS A 256 -8.15 12.99 -2.10
C LYS A 256 -8.43 11.49 -1.97
N LEU A 257 -7.82 10.66 -2.78
CA LEU A 257 -8.14 9.24 -2.95
C LEU A 257 -7.99 8.41 -1.66
N PHE A 258 -7.11 8.86 -0.78
CA PHE A 258 -6.85 8.23 0.51
C PHE A 258 -7.54 8.95 1.68
N ASN A 259 -8.48 9.86 1.40
CA ASN A 259 -9.35 10.45 2.42
C ASN A 259 -10.60 9.59 2.56
N ALA A 260 -11.02 9.33 3.78
CA ALA A 260 -12.22 8.53 4.05
C ALA A 260 -13.45 9.18 3.39
N PHE A 261 -14.32 8.34 2.81
CA PHE A 261 -15.56 8.73 2.13
C PHE A 261 -15.37 9.64 0.90
N SER A 262 -14.14 9.77 0.41
CA SER A 262 -13.86 10.54 -0.81
C SER A 262 -14.12 9.69 -2.04
N GLN A 263 -14.90 10.22 -2.95
CA GLN A 263 -15.16 9.65 -4.27
C GLN A 263 -14.76 10.69 -5.32
N VAL A 264 -14.32 10.23 -6.48
CA VAL A 264 -14.02 11.09 -7.63
C VAL A 264 -15.35 11.43 -8.29
N ASP A 265 -15.77 12.68 -8.18
CA ASP A 265 -17.03 13.21 -8.75
C ASP A 265 -16.88 13.46 -10.25
N ASP A 266 -16.85 12.44 -11.07
CA ASP A 266 -17.01 12.60 -12.52
C ASP A 266 -18.43 12.20 -12.95
N ALA A 267 -19.08 13.05 -13.72
CA ALA A 267 -20.41 12.82 -14.30
C ALA A 267 -20.49 11.52 -15.12
N LEU A 268 -19.36 10.98 -15.57
CA LEU A 268 -19.19 9.71 -16.25
C LEU A 268 -19.26 8.47 -15.34
N ASN A 269 -19.14 8.67 -14.01
CA ASN A 269 -19.04 7.57 -13.04
C ASN A 269 -20.31 7.27 -12.24
N ARG A 270 -21.48 7.81 -12.63
CA ARG A 270 -22.77 7.59 -11.93
C ARG A 270 -23.16 6.10 -11.77
N ASN A 271 -22.59 5.21 -12.55
CA ASN A 271 -22.91 3.77 -12.51
C ASN A 271 -22.04 2.96 -11.53
N TYR A 272 -21.07 3.61 -10.82
CA TYR A 272 -20.10 2.88 -10.01
C TYR A 272 -20.08 3.39 -8.56
N GLN A 273 -21.14 3.08 -7.81
CA GLN A 273 -21.19 3.35 -6.37
C GLN A 273 -20.13 2.52 -5.62
N GLY A 274 -19.45 3.16 -4.66
CA GLY A 274 -18.51 2.54 -3.73
C GLY A 274 -18.57 3.29 -2.40
N THR A 275 -18.00 2.74 -1.33
CA THR A 275 -17.95 3.36 0.00
C THR A 275 -16.97 4.54 0.09
N GLY A 276 -15.98 4.59 -0.79
CA GLY A 276 -14.82 5.48 -0.66
C GLY A 276 -13.88 5.11 0.51
N LEU A 277 -14.09 3.93 1.11
CA LEU A 277 -13.28 3.42 2.25
C LEU A 277 -12.23 2.41 1.81
N GLY A 278 -12.45 1.67 0.73
CA GLY A 278 -11.61 0.52 0.37
C GLY A 278 -10.13 0.85 0.25
N LEU A 279 -9.75 1.94 -0.43
CA LEU A 279 -8.34 2.34 -0.58
C LEU A 279 -7.74 2.86 0.74
N VAL A 280 -8.53 3.55 1.56
CA VAL A 280 -8.11 4.00 2.89
C VAL A 280 -7.81 2.80 3.78
N ILE A 281 -8.73 1.84 3.83
CA ILE A 281 -8.57 0.58 4.57
C ILE A 281 -7.35 -0.18 4.04
N SER A 282 -7.21 -0.32 2.72
CA SER A 282 -6.06 -1.02 2.12
C SER A 282 -4.73 -0.40 2.53
N ARG A 283 -4.61 0.93 2.51
CA ARG A 283 -3.39 1.63 2.93
C ARG A 283 -3.08 1.40 4.39
N GLU A 284 -4.07 1.51 5.26
CA GLU A 284 -3.86 1.31 6.70
C GLU A 284 -3.57 -0.16 7.04
N LEU A 285 -4.21 -1.13 6.37
CA LEU A 285 -3.88 -2.55 6.52
C LEU A 285 -2.43 -2.84 6.12
N VAL A 286 -2.00 -2.33 4.97
CA VAL A 286 -0.62 -2.48 4.50
C VAL A 286 0.36 -1.86 5.50
N ARG A 287 0.05 -0.67 6.04
CA ARG A 287 0.86 -0.02 7.08
C ARG A 287 0.93 -0.83 8.37
N LEU A 288 -0.19 -1.40 8.84
CA LEU A 288 -0.23 -2.26 10.02
C LEU A 288 0.56 -3.55 9.82
N MET A 289 0.70 -4.02 8.56
CA MET A 289 1.55 -5.16 8.17
C MET A 289 3.01 -4.75 7.88
N ASN A 290 3.46 -3.55 8.33
CA ASN A 290 4.80 -3.01 8.10
C ASN A 290 5.19 -2.88 6.62
N GLY A 291 4.22 -2.57 5.77
CA GLY A 291 4.36 -2.36 4.35
C GLY A 291 4.07 -0.91 3.91
N ASP A 292 4.07 -0.72 2.59
CA ASP A 292 3.72 0.54 1.95
C ASP A 292 2.82 0.31 0.73
N LEU A 293 1.86 1.21 0.50
CA LEU A 293 0.98 1.23 -0.66
C LEU A 293 1.15 2.55 -1.42
N THR A 294 1.69 2.46 -2.61
CA THR A 294 1.92 3.60 -3.50
C THR A 294 1.03 3.57 -4.74
N LEU A 295 0.79 4.75 -5.33
CA LEU A 295 -0.03 4.93 -6.52
C LEU A 295 0.70 5.82 -7.53
N LYS A 296 0.78 5.34 -8.77
CA LYS A 296 1.10 6.13 -9.96
C LYS A 296 -0.10 6.08 -10.89
N SER A 297 -0.55 7.22 -11.40
CA SER A 297 -1.68 7.27 -12.33
C SER A 297 -1.63 8.52 -13.18
N VAL A 298 -2.07 8.40 -14.42
CA VAL A 298 -2.24 9.49 -15.37
C VAL A 298 -3.63 9.37 -15.99
N LEU A 299 -4.39 10.46 -15.98
CA LEU A 299 -5.72 10.49 -16.55
C LEU A 299 -5.70 10.06 -18.03
N GLY A 300 -6.56 9.12 -18.40
CA GLY A 300 -6.63 8.54 -19.75
C GLY A 300 -5.57 7.48 -20.07
N GLN A 301 -4.64 7.16 -19.16
CA GLN A 301 -3.59 6.16 -19.38
C GLN A 301 -3.66 4.97 -18.42
N GLY A 302 -4.43 5.10 -17.33
CA GLY A 302 -4.58 4.06 -16.32
C GLY A 302 -3.90 4.36 -14.99
N SER A 303 -3.85 3.34 -14.13
CA SER A 303 -3.30 3.45 -12.78
C SER A 303 -2.42 2.25 -12.44
N THR A 304 -1.42 2.49 -11.60
CA THR A 304 -0.53 1.46 -11.06
C THR A 304 -0.49 1.58 -9.55
N PHE A 305 -1.04 0.59 -8.88
CA PHE A 305 -0.93 0.44 -7.42
C PHE A 305 0.19 -0.53 -7.11
N ASN A 306 1.08 -0.15 -6.20
CA ASN A 306 2.18 -1.00 -5.76
C ASN A 306 2.11 -1.18 -4.23
N VAL A 307 2.06 -2.44 -3.79
CA VAL A 307 2.07 -2.87 -2.39
C VAL A 307 3.41 -3.53 -2.11
N SER A 308 4.13 -3.04 -1.12
CA SER A 308 5.36 -3.66 -0.62
C SER A 308 5.13 -4.18 0.79
N LEU A 309 5.39 -5.46 1.04
CA LEU A 309 5.24 -6.11 2.34
C LEU A 309 6.54 -6.79 2.75
N ARG A 310 6.91 -6.66 4.02
CA ARG A 310 8.06 -7.36 4.61
C ARG A 310 7.57 -8.41 5.57
N MET A 311 7.83 -9.66 5.24
CA MET A 311 7.34 -10.82 5.97
C MET A 311 8.49 -11.75 6.37
N ASN A 312 8.35 -12.44 7.49
CA ASN A 312 9.31 -13.45 7.89
C ASN A 312 9.17 -14.68 7.00
N GLN A 313 10.29 -15.19 6.50
CA GLN A 313 10.37 -16.40 5.69
C GLN A 313 10.56 -17.61 6.60
N LEU A 314 9.71 -18.63 6.48
CA LEU A 314 9.78 -19.86 7.26
C LEU A 314 10.60 -20.94 6.55
N SER A 315 10.70 -20.89 5.23
CA SER A 315 11.41 -21.87 4.40
C SER A 315 12.27 -21.15 3.37
N GLN A 316 13.49 -21.59 3.18
CA GLN A 316 14.36 -21.14 2.09
C GLN A 316 14.01 -21.80 0.75
N LYS A 317 13.11 -22.79 0.74
CA LYS A 317 12.63 -23.40 -0.50
C LYS A 317 11.64 -22.48 -1.19
N TYR A 318 11.84 -22.30 -2.49
CA TYR A 318 10.90 -21.62 -3.36
C TYR A 318 9.96 -22.66 -3.98
N ALA A 319 8.69 -22.33 -4.08
CA ALA A 319 7.69 -23.30 -4.55
C ALA A 319 7.80 -23.60 -6.07
N LEU A 320 8.47 -22.72 -6.81
CA LEU A 320 8.84 -22.92 -8.22
C LEU A 320 10.35 -23.23 -8.32
N THR A 321 10.87 -24.17 -7.55
CA THR A 321 12.14 -24.80 -7.91
C THR A 321 11.91 -25.55 -9.20
N SER A 322 12.79 -25.34 -10.18
CA SER A 322 12.80 -25.96 -11.49
C SER A 322 12.16 -27.34 -11.45
N SER A 323 10.94 -27.45 -11.99
CA SER A 323 10.37 -28.77 -12.21
C SER A 323 11.30 -29.44 -13.20
N GLU A 324 11.81 -30.62 -12.90
CA GLU A 324 12.64 -31.40 -13.83
C GLU A 324 11.96 -31.55 -15.19
N ASP A 325 10.63 -31.44 -15.21
CA ASP A 325 9.77 -31.49 -16.38
C ASP A 325 10.04 -30.37 -17.41
N TRP A 326 10.49 -29.18 -16.99
CA TRP A 326 10.74 -28.04 -17.88
C TRP A 326 12.21 -27.81 -18.19
N LYS A 327 13.11 -28.37 -17.41
CA LYS A 327 14.56 -28.17 -17.56
C LYS A 327 15.06 -28.64 -18.93
N GLY A 328 15.59 -27.71 -19.73
CA GLY A 328 16.14 -27.98 -21.04
C GLY A 328 15.10 -28.26 -22.14
N LYS A 329 13.79 -28.11 -21.85
CA LYS A 329 12.74 -28.25 -22.85
C LYS A 329 12.68 -27.05 -23.78
N ASN A 330 12.53 -27.28 -25.07
CA ASN A 330 12.33 -26.27 -26.09
C ASN A 330 10.85 -25.89 -26.20
N VAL A 331 10.50 -24.67 -25.83
CA VAL A 331 9.13 -24.18 -25.79
C VAL A 331 8.97 -23.00 -26.74
N VAL A 332 7.96 -23.05 -27.58
CA VAL A 332 7.52 -21.90 -28.37
C VAL A 332 6.27 -21.31 -27.76
N ILE A 333 6.26 -20.03 -27.51
CA ILE A 333 5.10 -19.29 -27.05
C ILE A 333 4.65 -18.36 -28.15
N PHE A 334 3.43 -18.56 -28.61
CA PHE A 334 2.76 -17.62 -29.50
C PHE A 334 1.76 -16.79 -28.69
N ASP A 335 2.01 -15.50 -28.60
CA ASP A 335 1.09 -14.55 -28.01
C ASP A 335 1.28 -13.18 -28.69
N PRO A 336 0.26 -12.65 -29.40
CA PRO A 336 0.33 -11.33 -30.02
C PRO A 336 0.43 -10.19 -29.01
N VAL A 337 0.04 -10.41 -27.75
CA VAL A 337 0.07 -9.38 -26.72
C VAL A 337 1.47 -9.33 -26.05
N PRO A 338 2.19 -8.21 -26.18
CA PRO A 338 3.57 -8.16 -25.69
C PRO A 338 3.73 -8.40 -24.19
N ALA A 339 2.75 -8.01 -23.38
CA ALA A 339 2.82 -8.14 -21.92
C ALA A 339 2.66 -9.60 -21.48
N THR A 340 1.63 -10.30 -21.95
CA THR A 340 1.39 -11.73 -21.67
C THR A 340 2.54 -12.59 -22.22
N ARG A 341 3.01 -12.30 -23.43
CA ARG A 341 4.12 -13.01 -24.05
C ARG A 341 5.40 -12.94 -23.20
N ARG A 342 5.76 -11.72 -22.71
CA ARG A 342 6.94 -11.55 -21.85
C ARG A 342 6.79 -12.26 -20.52
N SER A 343 5.64 -12.16 -19.88
CA SER A 343 5.36 -12.80 -18.59
C SER A 343 5.46 -14.31 -18.70
N SER A 344 4.78 -14.92 -19.68
CA SER A 344 4.81 -16.38 -19.91
C SER A 344 6.23 -16.88 -20.24
N ALA A 345 6.96 -16.13 -21.07
CA ALA A 345 8.34 -16.48 -21.42
C ALA A 345 9.27 -16.40 -20.21
N SER A 346 9.14 -15.34 -19.40
CA SER A 346 9.92 -15.18 -18.16
C SER A 346 9.66 -16.34 -17.19
N MET A 347 8.41 -16.69 -16.98
CA MET A 347 8.00 -17.76 -16.07
C MET A 347 8.57 -19.11 -16.49
N LEU A 348 8.46 -19.50 -17.76
CA LEU A 348 8.99 -20.74 -18.27
C LEU A 348 10.52 -20.77 -18.26
N SER A 349 11.18 -19.64 -18.53
CA SER A 349 12.63 -19.52 -18.43
C SER A 349 13.13 -19.73 -16.99
N ILE A 350 12.39 -19.22 -15.98
CA ILE A 350 12.68 -19.45 -14.56
C ILE A 350 12.57 -20.96 -14.22
N LEU A 351 11.63 -21.68 -14.85
CA LEU A 351 11.46 -23.12 -14.69
C LEU A 351 12.55 -23.92 -15.43
N GLY A 352 13.46 -23.28 -16.17
CA GLY A 352 14.58 -23.91 -16.85
C GLY A 352 14.32 -24.29 -18.31
N ALA A 353 13.18 -23.83 -18.90
CA ALA A 353 12.90 -24.04 -20.32
C ALA A 353 13.69 -23.08 -21.21
N GLN A 354 13.99 -23.52 -22.44
CA GLN A 354 14.50 -22.68 -23.54
C GLN A 354 13.28 -22.14 -24.31
N VAL A 355 13.01 -20.85 -24.17
CA VAL A 355 11.77 -20.26 -24.66
C VAL A 355 12.02 -19.40 -25.92
N THR A 356 11.28 -19.70 -26.98
CA THR A 356 11.18 -18.87 -28.19
C THR A 356 9.84 -18.14 -28.19
N SER A 357 9.86 -16.80 -28.10
CA SER A 357 8.65 -15.97 -28.07
C SER A 357 8.29 -15.46 -29.47
N VAL A 358 7.03 -15.59 -29.85
CA VAL A 358 6.53 -15.27 -31.20
C VAL A 358 5.30 -14.38 -31.10
N GLU A 359 5.26 -13.33 -31.91
CA GLU A 359 4.18 -12.33 -31.92
C GLU A 359 3.25 -12.40 -33.15
N SER A 360 3.72 -12.99 -34.22
CA SER A 360 2.95 -13.09 -35.47
C SER A 360 2.88 -14.52 -36.01
N LEU A 361 1.78 -14.83 -36.70
CA LEU A 361 1.58 -16.14 -37.33
C LEU A 361 2.64 -16.41 -38.41
N ASP A 362 3.04 -15.38 -39.17
CA ASP A 362 4.02 -15.54 -40.24
C ASP A 362 5.40 -15.90 -39.65
N TYR A 363 5.80 -15.25 -38.58
CA TYR A 363 7.03 -15.60 -37.89
C TYR A 363 6.93 -16.98 -37.26
N LEU A 364 5.80 -17.36 -36.65
CA LEU A 364 5.58 -18.70 -36.12
C LEU A 364 5.79 -19.78 -37.19
N MET A 365 5.19 -19.59 -38.37
CA MET A 365 5.30 -20.57 -39.47
C MET A 365 6.66 -20.57 -40.15
N SER A 366 7.50 -19.56 -39.94
CA SER A 366 8.89 -19.51 -40.46
C SER A 366 9.88 -20.30 -39.57
N LEU A 367 9.51 -20.61 -38.33
CA LEU A 367 10.36 -21.34 -37.39
C LEU A 367 10.61 -22.77 -37.90
N LYS A 368 11.88 -23.14 -37.94
CA LYS A 368 12.32 -24.50 -38.28
C LYS A 368 12.96 -25.12 -37.04
N GLY A 369 12.47 -26.29 -36.62
CA GLY A 369 13.04 -26.99 -35.46
C GLY A 369 12.06 -28.01 -34.89
N GLN A 370 12.53 -28.78 -33.92
CA GLN A 370 11.69 -29.65 -33.10
C GLN A 370 11.49 -28.97 -31.74
N TYR A 371 10.27 -28.89 -31.32
CA TYR A 371 9.88 -28.27 -30.07
C TYR A 371 9.16 -29.28 -29.18
N ASP A 372 9.45 -29.28 -27.90
CA ASP A 372 8.76 -30.14 -26.93
C ASP A 372 7.35 -29.64 -26.70
N PHE A 373 7.19 -28.29 -26.54
CA PHE A 373 5.92 -27.66 -26.28
C PHE A 373 5.68 -26.48 -27.22
N PHE A 374 4.46 -26.36 -27.65
CA PHE A 374 3.93 -25.16 -28.28
C PHE A 374 2.76 -24.65 -27.44
N MET A 375 2.90 -23.44 -26.94
CA MET A 375 1.87 -22.73 -26.15
C MET A 375 1.34 -21.56 -26.95
N ALA A 376 0.05 -21.51 -27.16
CA ALA A 376 -0.58 -20.50 -27.99
C ALA A 376 -1.75 -19.81 -27.28
N THR A 377 -1.90 -18.52 -27.53
CA THR A 377 -3.02 -17.69 -27.07
C THR A 377 -3.76 -17.10 -28.26
N VAL A 378 -5.09 -17.12 -28.22
CA VAL A 378 -5.93 -16.31 -29.11
C VAL A 378 -6.47 -15.15 -28.29
N PRO A 379 -5.96 -13.91 -28.48
CA PRO A 379 -6.38 -12.78 -27.66
C PRO A 379 -7.84 -12.42 -27.91
N VAL A 380 -8.50 -11.88 -26.89
CA VAL A 380 -9.92 -11.47 -26.95
C VAL A 380 -10.19 -10.51 -28.12
N SER A 381 -9.25 -9.61 -28.42
CA SER A 381 -9.33 -8.67 -29.54
C SER A 381 -9.31 -9.34 -30.92
N LYS A 382 -8.88 -10.60 -31.03
CA LYS A 382 -8.75 -11.37 -32.29
C LYS A 382 -9.70 -12.55 -32.36
N MET A 383 -10.73 -12.63 -31.51
CA MET A 383 -11.69 -13.76 -31.51
C MET A 383 -12.39 -13.99 -32.85
N GLY A 384 -12.62 -12.96 -33.66
CA GLY A 384 -13.16 -13.09 -35.02
C GLY A 384 -12.25 -13.82 -36.01
N LEU A 385 -10.95 -13.97 -35.71
CA LEU A 385 -10.00 -14.70 -36.55
C LEU A 385 -9.57 -16.04 -35.93
N ARG A 386 -10.32 -16.51 -34.93
CA ARG A 386 -9.98 -17.70 -34.14
C ARG A 386 -9.69 -18.93 -35.00
N ASP A 387 -10.52 -19.18 -35.98
CA ASP A 387 -10.40 -20.38 -36.85
C ASP A 387 -9.12 -20.37 -37.68
N THR A 388 -8.71 -19.18 -38.13
CA THR A 388 -7.44 -19.00 -38.83
C THR A 388 -6.25 -19.29 -37.90
N TYR A 389 -6.31 -18.85 -36.67
CA TYR A 389 -5.26 -19.13 -35.68
C TYR A 389 -5.19 -20.62 -35.34
N LEU A 390 -6.31 -21.24 -35.02
CA LEU A 390 -6.40 -22.66 -34.66
C LEU A 390 -5.91 -23.58 -35.76
N SER A 391 -6.28 -23.33 -37.02
CA SER A 391 -5.84 -24.12 -38.18
C SER A 391 -4.31 -24.06 -38.34
N ARG A 392 -3.68 -22.91 -38.09
CA ARG A 392 -2.23 -22.75 -38.15
C ARG A 392 -1.55 -23.39 -36.96
N PHE A 393 -2.12 -23.30 -35.75
CA PHE A 393 -1.55 -23.90 -34.56
C PHE A 393 -1.47 -25.43 -34.61
N VAL A 394 -2.49 -26.07 -35.20
CA VAL A 394 -2.47 -27.53 -35.42
C VAL A 394 -1.32 -27.96 -36.34
N GLN A 395 -0.99 -27.13 -37.34
CA GLN A 395 0.11 -27.41 -38.29
C GLN A 395 1.51 -27.20 -37.73
N PHE A 396 1.65 -26.50 -36.59
CA PHE A 396 2.96 -26.19 -36.00
C PHE A 396 3.61 -27.46 -35.45
N PRO A 397 4.90 -27.75 -35.74
CA PRO A 397 5.59 -28.97 -35.34
C PRO A 397 5.99 -28.91 -33.86
N ALA A 398 5.21 -29.50 -32.97
CA ALA A 398 5.52 -29.66 -31.54
C ALA A 398 5.02 -31.00 -31.01
N GLN A 399 5.70 -31.54 -30.00
CA GLN A 399 5.30 -32.81 -29.36
C GLN A 399 3.97 -32.63 -28.61
N LYS A 400 3.86 -31.53 -27.85
CA LYS A 400 2.63 -31.16 -27.14
C LYS A 400 2.22 -29.75 -27.48
N ARG A 401 0.92 -29.53 -27.62
CA ARG A 401 0.32 -28.21 -27.91
C ARG A 401 -0.62 -27.83 -26.79
N ILE A 402 -0.46 -26.64 -26.25
CA ILE A 402 -1.28 -26.08 -25.17
C ILE A 402 -1.93 -24.82 -25.70
N LEU A 403 -3.26 -24.75 -25.61
CA LEU A 403 -4.02 -23.58 -26.00
C LEU A 403 -4.55 -22.88 -24.77
N TRP A 404 -4.13 -21.62 -24.58
CA TRP A 404 -4.73 -20.72 -23.61
C TRP A 404 -5.77 -19.84 -24.28
N TYR A 405 -6.94 -19.75 -23.69
CA TYR A 405 -8.01 -18.95 -24.24
C TYR A 405 -8.80 -18.23 -23.14
N SER A 406 -9.31 -17.07 -23.50
CA SER A 406 -10.24 -16.31 -22.67
C SER A 406 -11.63 -16.41 -23.28
N GLY A 407 -12.60 -16.97 -22.54
CA GLY A 407 -13.97 -17.11 -23.03
C GLY A 407 -14.56 -18.52 -22.88
N PRO A 408 -15.73 -18.76 -23.45
CA PRO A 408 -16.35 -20.08 -23.43
C PRO A 408 -15.46 -21.09 -24.15
N GLU A 409 -15.51 -22.33 -23.70
CA GLU A 409 -14.67 -23.43 -24.16
C GLU A 409 -14.64 -23.52 -25.69
N PRO A 410 -13.48 -23.35 -26.35
CA PRO A 410 -13.39 -23.29 -27.79
C PRO A 410 -13.77 -24.63 -28.46
N PHE A 411 -13.56 -25.73 -27.72
CA PHE A 411 -13.78 -27.09 -28.24
C PHE A 411 -15.25 -27.51 -28.25
N ALA A 412 -16.14 -26.81 -27.54
CA ALA A 412 -17.57 -27.04 -27.64
C ALA A 412 -18.10 -26.87 -29.10
N GLN A 413 -17.47 -25.94 -29.86
CA GLN A 413 -17.81 -25.71 -31.29
C GLN A 413 -16.93 -26.50 -32.26
N TYR A 414 -15.77 -27.01 -31.82
CA TYR A 414 -14.79 -27.72 -32.65
C TYR A 414 -14.26 -28.97 -31.94
N PRO A 415 -15.09 -30.01 -31.75
CA PRO A 415 -14.67 -31.24 -31.04
C PRO A 415 -13.45 -31.93 -31.66
N SER A 416 -13.27 -31.83 -32.98
CA SER A 416 -12.15 -32.41 -33.70
C SER A 416 -10.79 -31.77 -33.34
N LEU A 417 -10.78 -30.53 -32.83
CA LEU A 417 -9.54 -29.85 -32.43
C LEU A 417 -9.09 -30.23 -31.03
N SER A 418 -9.99 -30.70 -30.16
CA SER A 418 -9.65 -31.14 -28.81
C SER A 418 -8.57 -32.22 -28.76
N GLN A 419 -8.46 -33.05 -29.82
CA GLN A 419 -7.44 -34.09 -29.91
C GLN A 419 -6.04 -33.58 -30.17
N HIS A 420 -5.89 -32.32 -30.59
CA HIS A 420 -4.60 -31.72 -30.95
C HIS A 420 -4.01 -30.82 -29.85
N PHE A 421 -4.80 -30.49 -28.83
CA PHE A 421 -4.39 -29.59 -27.74
C PHE A 421 -4.61 -30.26 -26.38
N HIS A 422 -3.78 -29.87 -25.41
CA HIS A 422 -3.90 -30.27 -24.01
C HIS A 422 -4.38 -29.12 -23.15
#